data_42a4f85183688dc8588cb111fb1d208e
#
_entry.id   42a4f85183688dc8588cb111fb1d208e
#
_cell.length_a   1.000
_cell.length_b   1.000
_cell.length_c   1.000
_cell.angle_alpha   90.00
_cell.angle_beta   90.00
_cell.angle_gamma   90.00
#
_symmetry.space_group_name_H-M   'P 1'
#
loop_
_entity.id
_entity.type
_entity.pdbx_description
1 polymer ?
#
loop_
_entity_poly.entity_id
_entity_poly.type
_entity_poly.pdbx_seq_one_letter_code
_entity_poly.pdbx_strand_id
1 'polypeptide(L)'
;MANNLSKIFFITAGISVFLIILVLYVVFALPSENGLPVNTQPSPNEVADTQNTTTVAGPGLPVELSIPSIKVNAPIIYVGLAADGSVAVPKGPHETAWFKLGPRPGEKGSAVITGHFGPWQTGAKSVFDNLYQLKKGDQIRVKDDKGEVLIFTVRESRIYKPEESPPEVFAKNDGVYLNLITCNGDWLKNQKTYTQRLVVFADIAK
;
A
#
# COMPACT_ATOMS: atom_id res chain seq x y z
N MET A 1 42.76 -33.43 -10.55
CA MET A 1 42.80 -32.00 -10.13
C MET A 1 42.91 -31.03 -11.31
N ALA A 2 42.14 -31.18 -12.38
CA ALA A 2 42.34 -30.38 -13.60
C ALA A 2 41.09 -29.65 -14.12
N ASN A 3 40.01 -29.53 -13.32
CA ASN A 3 38.74 -29.00 -13.84
C ASN A 3 38.29 -27.64 -13.23
N ASN A 4 39.09 -27.01 -12.38
CA ASN A 4 38.69 -25.72 -11.77
C ASN A 4 39.32 -24.47 -12.39
N LEU A 5 40.40 -24.60 -13.16
CA LEU A 5 41.04 -23.44 -13.81
C LEU A 5 40.27 -22.92 -15.02
N SER A 6 39.58 -23.79 -15.78
CA SER A 6 38.85 -23.36 -16.99
C SER A 6 37.57 -22.56 -16.66
N LYS A 7 36.91 -22.83 -15.52
CA LYS A 7 35.71 -22.09 -15.10
C LYS A 7 36.00 -20.67 -14.64
N ILE A 8 37.17 -20.42 -14.05
CA ILE A 8 37.58 -19.10 -13.59
C ILE A 8 37.89 -18.17 -14.78
N PHE A 9 38.46 -18.73 -15.85
CA PHE A 9 38.83 -17.95 -17.07
C PHE A 9 37.61 -17.45 -17.83
N PHE A 10 36.48 -18.19 -17.85
CA PHE A 10 35.26 -17.76 -18.52
C PHE A 10 34.48 -16.69 -17.74
N ILE A 11 34.55 -16.70 -16.41
CA ILE A 11 33.87 -15.70 -15.56
C ILE A 11 34.55 -14.33 -15.64
N THR A 12 35.88 -14.28 -15.69
CA THR A 12 36.62 -13.01 -15.79
C THR A 12 36.50 -12.35 -17.16
N ALA A 13 36.42 -13.14 -18.24
CA ALA A 13 36.21 -12.61 -19.58
C ALA A 13 34.80 -12.01 -19.79
N GLY A 14 33.77 -12.61 -19.19
CA GLY A 14 32.38 -12.13 -19.27
C GLY A 14 32.17 -10.79 -18.59
N ILE A 15 32.79 -10.56 -17.43
CA ILE A 15 32.69 -9.30 -16.68
C ILE A 15 33.35 -8.13 -17.40
N SER A 16 34.50 -8.38 -18.07
CA SER A 16 35.23 -7.34 -18.78
C SER A 16 34.48 -6.83 -20.03
N VAL A 17 33.79 -7.73 -20.76
CA VAL A 17 32.98 -7.35 -21.92
C VAL A 17 31.74 -6.55 -21.51
N PHE A 18 31.12 -6.90 -20.39
CA PHE A 18 29.93 -6.19 -19.92
C PHE A 18 30.24 -4.74 -19.47
N LEU A 19 31.38 -4.51 -18.83
CA LEU A 19 31.85 -3.18 -18.45
C LEU A 19 32.15 -2.28 -19.65
N ILE A 20 32.74 -2.82 -20.73
CA ILE A 20 33.04 -2.06 -21.96
C ILE A 20 31.74 -1.63 -22.67
N ILE A 21 30.73 -2.50 -22.73
CA ILE A 21 29.42 -2.17 -23.31
C ILE A 21 28.70 -1.09 -22.50
N LEU A 22 28.77 -1.13 -21.18
CA LEU A 22 28.17 -0.11 -20.32
C LEU A 22 28.82 1.27 -20.50
N VAL A 23 30.13 1.34 -20.61
CA VAL A 23 30.86 2.61 -20.85
C VAL A 23 30.54 3.20 -22.23
N LEU A 24 30.42 2.37 -23.26
CA LEU A 24 30.03 2.83 -24.61
C LEU A 24 28.58 3.36 -24.62
N TYR A 25 27.66 2.77 -23.86
CA TYR A 25 26.28 3.24 -23.79
C TYR A 25 26.16 4.63 -23.12
N VAL A 26 26.97 4.89 -22.10
CA VAL A 26 26.99 6.19 -21.39
C VAL A 26 27.55 7.31 -22.26
N VAL A 27 28.51 7.02 -23.10
CA VAL A 27 29.14 8.04 -24.03
C VAL A 27 28.20 8.43 -25.16
N PHE A 28 27.32 7.51 -25.64
CA PHE A 28 26.37 7.81 -26.72
C PHE A 28 25.04 8.39 -26.27
N ALA A 29 24.72 8.40 -24.96
CA ALA A 29 23.44 8.85 -24.40
C ALA A 29 23.44 10.30 -23.89
N LEU A 30 24.51 11.07 -24.06
CA LEU A 30 24.53 12.48 -23.68
C LEU A 30 23.94 13.35 -24.81
N PRO A 31 22.90 14.14 -24.57
CA PRO A 31 22.37 15.08 -25.53
C PRO A 31 23.38 16.22 -25.79
N SER A 32 23.63 16.49 -27.05
CA SER A 32 24.47 17.63 -27.50
C SER A 32 23.67 18.93 -27.33
N GLU A 33 24.04 19.77 -26.38
CA GLU A 33 23.55 21.14 -26.28
C GLU A 33 24.28 22.06 -27.25
N ASN A 34 23.71 22.28 -28.44
CA ASN A 34 24.05 23.40 -29.31
C ASN A 34 22.78 24.15 -29.66
N GLY A 35 22.39 25.12 -28.85
CA GLY A 35 21.32 26.06 -29.12
C GLY A 35 21.79 27.48 -28.88
N LEU A 36 21.94 28.26 -29.94
CA LEU A 36 22.27 29.69 -29.96
C LEU A 36 21.14 30.50 -29.26
N PRO A 37 21.43 31.64 -28.62
CA PRO A 37 20.43 32.45 -27.95
C PRO A 37 19.56 33.19 -28.96
N VAL A 38 18.25 32.89 -28.97
CA VAL A 38 17.25 33.71 -29.66
C VAL A 38 16.85 34.84 -28.74
N ASN A 39 17.23 36.04 -29.10
CA ASN A 39 16.77 37.29 -28.47
C ASN A 39 15.34 37.55 -28.94
N THR A 40 14.35 37.35 -28.05
CA THR A 40 12.95 37.75 -28.29
C THR A 40 12.57 38.86 -27.33
N GLN A 41 12.40 40.03 -27.86
CA GLN A 41 11.89 41.24 -27.25
C GLN A 41 10.44 41.02 -26.84
N PRO A 42 9.99 41.42 -25.62
CA PRO A 42 8.60 41.20 -25.17
C PRO A 42 7.64 42.17 -25.89
N SER A 43 6.63 41.62 -26.55
CA SER A 43 5.45 42.36 -27.03
C SER A 43 4.51 42.62 -25.87
N PRO A 44 4.00 43.89 -25.69
CA PRO A 44 3.07 44.19 -24.64
C PRO A 44 1.65 43.91 -25.12
N ASN A 45 1.09 42.76 -24.77
CA ASN A 45 -0.35 42.43 -24.69
C ASN A 45 -0.55 40.90 -24.68
N GLU A 46 -0.15 40.28 -23.60
CA GLU A 46 -0.65 38.96 -23.28
C GLU A 46 -1.35 39.05 -21.92
N VAL A 47 -2.67 39.06 -21.99
CA VAL A 47 -3.56 38.97 -20.85
C VAL A 47 -3.19 37.69 -20.12
N ALA A 48 -2.68 37.81 -18.91
CA ALA A 48 -2.36 36.69 -18.03
C ALA A 48 -3.68 35.93 -17.77
N ASP A 49 -3.90 34.89 -18.54
CA ASP A 49 -4.83 33.83 -18.19
C ASP A 49 -4.24 33.07 -16.99
N THR A 50 -4.59 33.56 -15.81
CA THR A 50 -4.31 32.88 -14.55
C THR A 50 -5.13 31.60 -14.55
N GLN A 51 -4.64 30.58 -15.23
CA GLN A 51 -5.11 29.23 -15.02
C GLN A 51 -4.81 28.87 -13.56
N ASN A 52 -5.83 29.12 -12.74
CA ASN A 52 -5.91 28.65 -11.38
C ASN A 52 -5.96 27.12 -11.44
N THR A 53 -4.81 26.49 -11.68
CA THR A 53 -4.64 25.03 -11.55
C THR A 53 -4.80 24.74 -10.08
N THR A 54 -6.05 24.58 -9.64
CA THR A 54 -6.36 23.98 -8.35
C THR A 54 -5.79 22.56 -8.41
N THR A 55 -4.55 22.40 -8.01
CA THR A 55 -3.98 21.09 -7.68
C THR A 55 -4.87 20.54 -6.59
N VAL A 56 -5.79 19.66 -6.96
CA VAL A 56 -6.60 18.89 -6.00
C VAL A 56 -5.57 18.08 -5.21
N ALA A 57 -5.20 18.59 -4.05
CA ALA A 57 -4.30 17.90 -3.15
C ALA A 57 -4.95 16.54 -2.84
N GLY A 58 -4.23 15.43 -3.13
CA GLY A 58 -4.71 14.09 -2.85
C GLY A 58 -5.11 13.92 -1.38
N PRO A 59 -5.73 12.79 -1.01
CA PRO A 59 -6.15 12.52 0.37
C PRO A 59 -4.96 12.65 1.32
N GLY A 60 -5.23 13.07 2.57
CA GLY A 60 -4.24 13.12 3.63
C GLY A 60 -3.78 11.73 4.09
N LEU A 61 -2.95 11.69 5.11
CA LEU A 61 -2.54 10.44 5.74
C LEU A 61 -3.67 9.94 6.67
N PRO A 62 -4.05 8.65 6.65
CA PRO A 62 -5.13 8.14 7.47
C PRO A 62 -4.74 8.14 8.96
N VAL A 63 -5.60 8.68 9.84
CA VAL A 63 -5.31 8.78 11.28
C VAL A 63 -6.33 8.05 12.15
N GLU A 64 -7.57 7.86 11.69
CA GLU A 64 -8.64 7.22 12.46
C GLU A 64 -9.53 6.36 11.58
N LEU A 65 -9.87 5.16 12.04
CA LEU A 65 -10.85 4.25 11.44
C LEU A 65 -12.09 4.17 12.32
N SER A 66 -13.28 4.37 11.73
CA SER A 66 -14.56 4.22 12.40
C SER A 66 -15.49 3.30 11.62
N ILE A 67 -16.07 2.30 12.29
CA ILE A 67 -17.04 1.36 11.71
C ILE A 67 -18.23 1.26 12.66
N PRO A 68 -19.27 2.12 12.50
CA PRO A 68 -20.36 2.26 13.47
C PRO A 68 -21.14 0.96 13.71
N SER A 69 -21.40 0.15 12.67
CA SER A 69 -22.20 -1.07 12.76
C SER A 69 -21.62 -2.12 13.73
N ILE A 70 -20.29 -2.12 13.93
CA ILE A 70 -19.59 -3.02 14.85
C ILE A 70 -18.89 -2.29 16.00
N LYS A 71 -19.19 -0.99 16.18
CA LYS A 71 -18.68 -0.13 17.26
C LYS A 71 -17.14 -0.04 17.31
N VAL A 72 -16.49 -0.04 16.17
CA VAL A 72 -15.04 0.22 16.05
C VAL A 72 -14.82 1.72 15.93
N ASN A 73 -13.91 2.25 16.74
CA ASN A 73 -13.29 3.56 16.60
C ASN A 73 -11.84 3.43 17.09
N ALA A 74 -10.88 3.52 16.18
CA ALA A 74 -9.50 3.17 16.47
C ALA A 74 -8.51 4.08 15.73
N PRO A 75 -7.36 4.41 16.35
CA PRO A 75 -6.29 5.10 15.67
C PRO A 75 -5.68 4.22 14.58
N ILE A 76 -5.19 4.85 13.51
CA ILE A 76 -4.45 4.19 12.44
C ILE A 76 -2.98 4.52 12.58
N ILE A 77 -2.14 3.50 12.80
CA ILE A 77 -0.69 3.60 12.68
C ILE A 77 -0.22 3.19 11.28
N TYR A 78 1.05 3.45 10.95
CA TYR A 78 1.60 3.15 9.63
C TYR A 78 2.61 2.01 9.73
N VAL A 79 2.43 0.98 8.88
CA VAL A 79 3.29 -0.20 8.88
C VAL A 79 3.82 -0.49 7.47
N GLY A 80 4.96 -1.16 7.42
CA GLY A 80 5.53 -1.76 6.22
C GLY A 80 5.33 -3.25 6.19
N LEU A 81 6.34 -3.97 5.69
CA LEU A 81 6.42 -5.43 5.74
C LEU A 81 7.07 -5.88 7.04
N ALA A 82 6.62 -7.02 7.55
CA ALA A 82 7.29 -7.79 8.59
C ALA A 82 8.50 -8.55 8.01
N ALA A 83 9.30 -9.18 8.88
CA ALA A 83 10.50 -9.89 8.46
C ALA A 83 10.24 -11.09 7.54
N ASP A 84 9.05 -11.67 7.61
CA ASP A 84 8.59 -12.77 6.76
C ASP A 84 7.96 -12.31 5.42
N GLY A 85 7.98 -11.00 5.14
CA GLY A 85 7.40 -10.41 3.94
C GLY A 85 5.89 -10.17 3.99
N SER A 86 5.20 -10.55 5.05
CA SER A 86 3.79 -10.23 5.26
C SER A 86 3.59 -8.76 5.63
N VAL A 87 2.36 -8.25 5.52
CA VAL A 87 2.01 -6.92 6.05
C VAL A 87 2.14 -6.95 7.57
N ALA A 88 2.91 -6.03 8.12
CA ALA A 88 3.06 -5.92 9.56
C ALA A 88 1.73 -5.53 10.23
N VAL A 89 1.56 -5.93 11.51
CA VAL A 89 0.35 -5.67 12.31
C VAL A 89 0.63 -4.66 13.42
N PRO A 90 -0.39 -4.02 14.01
CA PRO A 90 -0.22 -3.14 15.16
C PRO A 90 0.43 -3.87 16.34
N LYS A 91 1.08 -3.11 17.23
CA LYS A 91 1.66 -3.66 18.46
C LYS A 91 0.63 -3.89 19.57
N GLY A 92 -0.47 -3.15 19.56
CA GLY A 92 -1.54 -3.21 20.55
C GLY A 92 -2.86 -3.72 19.97
N PRO A 93 -3.78 -4.22 20.85
CA PRO A 93 -5.03 -4.82 20.41
C PRO A 93 -6.06 -3.81 19.87
N HIS A 94 -5.93 -2.53 20.24
CA HIS A 94 -6.94 -1.50 19.96
C HIS A 94 -6.59 -0.58 18.80
N GLU A 95 -5.41 -0.75 18.20
CA GLU A 95 -4.94 0.02 17.06
C GLU A 95 -5.24 -0.71 15.75
N THR A 96 -5.36 0.05 14.67
CA THR A 96 -5.33 -0.45 13.30
C THR A 96 -4.05 0.03 12.60
N ALA A 97 -3.65 -0.62 11.52
CA ALA A 97 -2.43 -0.26 10.80
C ALA A 97 -2.67 -0.18 9.30
N TRP A 98 -2.40 0.99 8.72
CA TRP A 98 -2.36 1.16 7.28
C TRP A 98 -1.03 0.67 6.70
N PHE A 99 -1.10 -0.14 5.63
CA PHE A 99 0.05 -0.58 4.86
C PHE A 99 0.58 0.57 4.00
N LYS A 100 1.58 1.30 4.50
CA LYS A 100 2.10 2.54 3.91
C LYS A 100 2.84 2.39 2.58
N LEU A 101 3.13 1.14 2.15
CA LEU A 101 3.74 0.86 0.85
C LEU A 101 2.68 0.70 -0.27
N GLY A 102 1.41 0.69 0.09
CA GLY A 102 0.27 0.73 -0.83
C GLY A 102 -0.37 2.11 -0.92
N PRO A 103 -1.44 2.25 -1.71
CA PRO A 103 -2.19 3.50 -1.83
C PRO A 103 -2.72 3.98 -0.48
N ARG A 104 -2.85 5.30 -0.31
CA ARG A 104 -3.61 5.88 0.81
C ARG A 104 -5.11 5.63 0.59
N PRO A 105 -5.92 5.48 1.65
CA PRO A 105 -7.35 5.55 1.52
C PRO A 105 -7.76 6.80 0.74
N GLY A 106 -8.58 6.62 -0.32
CA GLY A 106 -8.97 7.68 -1.22
C GLY A 106 -8.11 7.85 -2.48
N GLU A 107 -6.93 7.26 -2.54
CA GLU A 107 -6.15 7.17 -3.77
C GLU A 107 -6.65 6.03 -4.67
N LYS A 108 -6.41 6.14 -5.96
CA LYS A 108 -6.67 5.06 -6.91
C LYS A 108 -5.85 3.82 -6.54
N GLY A 109 -6.52 2.68 -6.39
CA GLY A 109 -5.92 1.42 -5.98
C GLY A 109 -6.60 0.83 -4.74
N SER A 110 -5.93 -0.15 -4.12
CA SER A 110 -6.40 -0.89 -2.95
C SER A 110 -5.61 -0.47 -1.70
N ALA A 111 -6.17 0.42 -0.90
CA ALA A 111 -5.64 0.71 0.42
C ALA A 111 -5.91 -0.47 1.36
N VAL A 112 -4.91 -0.86 2.17
CA VAL A 112 -5.03 -1.98 3.10
C VAL A 112 -4.84 -1.51 4.53
N ILE A 113 -5.79 -1.87 5.40
CA ILE A 113 -5.73 -1.64 6.85
C ILE A 113 -5.84 -2.97 7.57
N THR A 114 -4.89 -3.26 8.45
CA THR A 114 -4.86 -4.47 9.28
C THR A 114 -5.24 -4.16 10.72
N GLY A 115 -5.72 -5.17 11.46
CA GLY A 115 -6.01 -5.09 12.88
C GLY A 115 -6.05 -6.48 13.51
N HIS A 116 -5.90 -6.54 14.82
CA HIS A 116 -5.91 -7.81 15.56
C HIS A 116 -7.32 -8.41 15.70
N PHE A 117 -7.33 -9.73 15.87
CA PHE A 117 -8.48 -10.58 16.16
C PHE A 117 -8.15 -11.54 17.32
N GLY A 118 -9.15 -11.85 18.12
CA GLY A 118 -9.05 -12.77 19.23
C GLY A 118 -8.55 -12.13 20.53
N PRO A 119 -8.61 -12.87 21.63
CA PRO A 119 -8.27 -12.34 22.95
C PRO A 119 -6.77 -11.99 23.02
N TRP A 120 -6.50 -10.78 23.48
CA TRP A 120 -5.14 -10.34 23.79
C TRP A 120 -4.64 -10.99 25.10
N GLN A 121 -3.32 -10.94 25.33
CA GLN A 121 -2.67 -11.55 26.50
C GLN A 121 -3.28 -11.13 27.84
N THR A 122 -3.87 -9.94 27.91
CA THR A 122 -4.57 -9.40 29.10
C THR A 122 -6.06 -9.74 29.15
N GLY A 123 -6.58 -10.53 28.21
CA GLY A 123 -8.01 -10.77 28.04
C GLY A 123 -8.79 -9.62 27.37
N ALA A 124 -8.10 -8.55 26.96
CA ALA A 124 -8.71 -7.46 26.22
C ALA A 124 -9.19 -7.93 24.84
N LYS A 125 -10.29 -7.33 24.38
CA LYS A 125 -10.81 -7.55 23.02
C LYS A 125 -9.89 -6.88 22.00
N SER A 126 -9.75 -7.50 20.84
CA SER A 126 -9.05 -6.93 19.72
C SER A 126 -9.97 -6.08 18.84
N VAL A 127 -9.38 -5.10 18.14
CA VAL A 127 -10.12 -4.08 17.36
C VAL A 127 -11.03 -4.71 16.30
N PHE A 128 -10.65 -5.84 15.72
CA PHE A 128 -11.39 -6.52 14.66
C PHE A 128 -12.07 -7.83 15.08
N ASP A 129 -12.29 -8.03 16.40
CA ASP A 129 -13.03 -9.20 16.91
C ASP A 129 -14.41 -9.39 16.26
N ASN A 130 -15.07 -8.29 15.90
CA ASN A 130 -16.41 -8.31 15.31
C ASN A 130 -16.40 -8.02 13.79
N LEU A 131 -15.23 -8.01 13.12
CA LEU A 131 -15.14 -7.66 11.68
C LEU A 131 -15.99 -8.60 10.81
N TYR A 132 -16.15 -9.87 11.21
CA TYR A 132 -16.97 -10.86 10.52
C TYR A 132 -18.48 -10.54 10.48
N GLN A 133 -18.95 -9.61 11.32
CA GLN A 133 -20.35 -9.19 11.35
C GLN A 133 -20.70 -8.17 10.27
N LEU A 134 -19.70 -7.60 9.59
CA LEU A 134 -19.94 -6.62 8.54
C LEU A 134 -20.70 -7.23 7.37
N LYS A 135 -21.67 -6.48 6.88
CA LYS A 135 -22.55 -6.85 5.76
C LYS A 135 -22.36 -5.87 4.61
N LYS A 136 -22.70 -6.34 3.42
CA LYS A 136 -22.78 -5.46 2.24
C LYS A 136 -23.67 -4.26 2.54
N GLY A 137 -23.15 -3.06 2.26
CA GLY A 137 -23.81 -1.78 2.52
C GLY A 137 -23.37 -1.10 3.82
N ASP A 138 -22.70 -1.79 4.75
CA ASP A 138 -22.15 -1.16 5.95
C ASP A 138 -21.08 -0.11 5.60
N GLN A 139 -21.02 0.95 6.39
CA GLN A 139 -20.08 2.04 6.18
C GLN A 139 -18.81 1.87 7.01
N ILE A 140 -17.68 2.12 6.36
CA ILE A 140 -16.36 2.28 6.95
C ILE A 140 -15.91 3.71 6.70
N ARG A 141 -15.48 4.40 7.75
CA ARG A 141 -15.05 5.80 7.70
C ARG A 141 -13.57 5.88 8.02
N VAL A 142 -12.82 6.56 7.18
CA VAL A 142 -11.40 6.84 7.41
C VAL A 142 -11.23 8.36 7.47
N LYS A 143 -10.78 8.86 8.63
CA LYS A 143 -10.42 10.25 8.80
C LYS A 143 -8.93 10.42 8.51
N ASP A 144 -8.58 11.47 7.79
CA ASP A 144 -7.19 11.80 7.50
C ASP A 144 -6.66 12.91 8.41
N ASP A 145 -5.34 13.20 8.28
CA ASP A 145 -4.63 14.23 9.05
C ASP A 145 -5.01 15.67 8.67
N LYS A 146 -5.80 15.85 7.61
CA LYS A 146 -6.40 17.13 7.21
C LYS A 146 -7.80 17.33 7.81
N GLY A 147 -8.34 16.30 8.50
CA GLY A 147 -9.68 16.30 9.07
C GLY A 147 -10.76 15.83 8.11
N GLU A 148 -10.42 15.48 6.87
CA GLU A 148 -11.36 14.95 5.89
C GLU A 148 -11.77 13.53 6.24
N VAL A 149 -13.05 13.19 6.00
CA VAL A 149 -13.61 11.87 6.26
C VAL A 149 -14.02 11.21 4.95
N LEU A 150 -13.30 10.15 4.61
CA LEU A 150 -13.62 9.30 3.47
C LEU A 150 -14.57 8.18 3.91
N ILE A 151 -15.64 7.96 3.16
CA ILE A 151 -16.63 6.92 3.43
C ILE A 151 -16.48 5.82 2.38
N PHE A 152 -16.34 4.59 2.85
CA PHE A 152 -16.33 3.39 2.03
C PHE A 152 -17.54 2.54 2.37
N THR A 153 -18.10 1.85 1.39
CA THR A 153 -19.23 0.94 1.53
C THR A 153 -18.76 -0.49 1.36
N VAL A 154 -19.03 -1.34 2.32
CA VAL A 154 -18.70 -2.77 2.25
C VAL A 154 -19.38 -3.41 1.04
N ARG A 155 -18.58 -4.07 0.20
CA ARG A 155 -19.04 -4.82 -0.97
C ARG A 155 -19.24 -6.29 -0.64
N GLU A 156 -18.25 -6.90 0.01
CA GLU A 156 -18.21 -8.33 0.35
C GLU A 156 -17.15 -8.62 1.40
N SER A 157 -17.21 -9.83 1.96
CA SER A 157 -16.15 -10.38 2.83
C SER A 157 -15.76 -11.76 2.31
N ARG A 158 -14.45 -12.09 2.40
CA ARG A 158 -13.92 -13.41 1.99
C ARG A 158 -12.94 -13.95 3.02
N ILE A 159 -12.88 -15.28 3.09
CA ILE A 159 -11.91 -16.01 3.92
C ILE A 159 -10.81 -16.55 3.02
N TYR A 160 -9.56 -16.38 3.46
CA TYR A 160 -8.36 -16.89 2.81
C TYR A 160 -7.53 -17.71 3.78
N LYS A 161 -6.67 -18.57 3.26
CA LYS A 161 -5.62 -19.20 4.07
C LYS A 161 -4.51 -18.19 4.38
N PRO A 162 -3.76 -18.38 5.48
CA PRO A 162 -2.70 -17.44 5.88
C PRO A 162 -1.62 -17.21 4.82
N GLU A 163 -1.32 -18.22 4.03
CA GLU A 163 -0.30 -18.21 2.96
C GLU A 163 -0.79 -17.63 1.63
N GLU A 164 -2.09 -17.41 1.48
CA GLU A 164 -2.66 -16.83 0.26
C GLU A 164 -2.43 -15.31 0.21
N SER A 165 -2.01 -14.83 -0.95
CA SER A 165 -1.85 -13.40 -1.25
C SER A 165 -2.63 -13.04 -2.52
N PRO A 166 -3.96 -12.98 -2.43
CA PRO A 166 -4.81 -12.79 -3.58
C PRO A 166 -4.62 -11.39 -4.19
N PRO A 167 -4.44 -11.28 -5.53
CA PRO A 167 -4.20 -9.99 -6.19
C PRO A 167 -5.27 -8.94 -5.94
N GLU A 168 -6.52 -9.34 -5.78
CA GLU A 168 -7.64 -8.43 -5.52
C GLU A 168 -7.52 -7.66 -4.21
N VAL A 169 -6.71 -8.16 -3.25
CA VAL A 169 -6.47 -7.47 -1.97
C VAL A 169 -5.49 -6.32 -2.14
N PHE A 170 -4.45 -6.49 -2.96
CA PHE A 170 -3.33 -5.55 -3.02
C PHE A 170 -3.16 -4.85 -4.37
N ALA A 171 -3.54 -5.50 -5.47
CA ALA A 171 -3.18 -5.07 -6.82
C ALA A 171 -4.36 -4.51 -7.64
N LYS A 172 -5.58 -4.53 -7.11
CA LYS A 172 -6.72 -3.94 -7.82
C LYS A 172 -6.58 -2.42 -7.89
N ASN A 173 -6.59 -1.85 -9.11
CA ASN A 173 -6.25 -0.45 -9.36
C ASN A 173 -7.16 0.26 -10.39
N ASP A 174 -8.33 -0.30 -10.67
CA ASP A 174 -9.33 0.27 -11.61
C ASP A 174 -10.30 1.26 -10.93
N GLY A 175 -10.20 1.42 -9.61
CA GLY A 175 -11.03 2.30 -8.78
C GLY A 175 -10.33 2.71 -7.49
N VAL A 176 -11.11 3.13 -6.50
CA VAL A 176 -10.66 3.50 -5.14
C VAL A 176 -11.27 2.51 -4.16
N TYR A 177 -10.42 1.70 -3.53
CA TYR A 177 -10.80 0.57 -2.68
C TYR A 177 -10.17 0.66 -1.31
N LEU A 178 -10.87 0.09 -0.33
CA LEU A 178 -10.36 -0.14 1.03
C LEU A 178 -10.57 -1.60 1.39
N ASN A 179 -9.50 -2.27 1.81
CA ASN A 179 -9.54 -3.65 2.28
C ASN A 179 -9.12 -3.72 3.75
N LEU A 180 -10.00 -4.28 4.60
CA LEU A 180 -9.68 -4.53 6.01
C LEU A 180 -9.28 -6.00 6.15
N ILE A 181 -8.15 -6.27 6.82
CA ILE A 181 -7.61 -7.62 7.00
C ILE A 181 -7.43 -7.94 8.48
N THR A 182 -7.87 -9.11 8.87
CA THR A 182 -7.63 -9.64 10.22
C THR A 182 -7.42 -11.15 10.20
N CYS A 183 -6.93 -11.69 11.29
CA CYS A 183 -6.94 -13.14 11.55
C CYS A 183 -8.38 -13.64 11.71
N ASN A 184 -8.60 -14.94 11.45
CA ASN A 184 -9.88 -15.61 11.63
C ASN A 184 -9.69 -17.13 11.83
N GLY A 185 -10.73 -17.82 12.29
CA GLY A 185 -10.70 -19.26 12.54
C GLY A 185 -10.05 -19.66 13.86
N ASP A 186 -9.44 -20.84 13.90
CA ASP A 186 -8.88 -21.42 15.11
C ASP A 186 -7.43 -20.98 15.35
N TRP A 187 -7.06 -20.81 16.63
CA TRP A 187 -5.70 -20.49 17.02
C TRP A 187 -4.82 -21.77 17.05
N LEU A 188 -3.79 -21.80 16.23
CA LEU A 188 -2.78 -22.86 16.16
C LEU A 188 -1.63 -22.57 17.13
N LYS A 189 -1.68 -23.14 18.34
CA LYS A 189 -0.70 -22.92 19.41
C LYS A 189 0.75 -23.16 18.98
N ASN A 190 0.99 -24.22 18.19
CA ASN A 190 2.32 -24.63 17.72
C ASN A 190 2.91 -23.66 16.70
N GLN A 191 2.07 -23.03 15.91
CA GLN A 191 2.47 -22.08 14.85
C GLN A 191 2.30 -20.61 15.28
N LYS A 192 1.66 -20.36 16.43
CA LYS A 192 1.35 -19.02 16.95
C LYS A 192 0.60 -18.16 15.92
N THR A 193 -0.34 -18.75 15.19
CA THR A 193 -1.15 -18.08 14.17
C THR A 193 -2.57 -18.63 14.14
N TYR A 194 -3.46 -17.94 13.47
CA TYR A 194 -4.82 -18.39 13.18
C TYR A 194 -4.87 -19.12 11.84
N THR A 195 -5.81 -20.06 11.70
CA THR A 195 -5.99 -20.92 10.51
C THR A 195 -6.44 -20.15 9.27
N GLN A 196 -6.98 -18.94 9.43
CA GLN A 196 -7.59 -18.18 8.34
C GLN A 196 -7.26 -16.68 8.43
N ARG A 197 -7.54 -15.97 7.33
CA ARG A 197 -7.58 -14.51 7.23
C ARG A 197 -8.95 -14.10 6.72
N LEU A 198 -9.59 -13.16 7.41
CA LEU A 198 -10.79 -12.49 6.93
C LEU A 198 -10.39 -11.19 6.23
N VAL A 199 -10.88 -11.02 5.01
CA VAL A 199 -10.74 -9.77 4.25
C VAL A 199 -12.12 -9.21 3.98
N VAL A 200 -12.33 -7.96 4.37
CA VAL A 200 -13.53 -7.17 4.04
C VAL A 200 -13.15 -6.19 2.93
N PHE A 201 -13.84 -6.26 1.82
CA PHE A 201 -13.65 -5.41 0.65
C PHE A 201 -14.69 -4.29 0.64
N ALA A 202 -14.24 -3.05 0.47
CA ALA A 202 -15.11 -1.89 0.41
C ALA A 202 -14.70 -0.95 -0.73
N ASP A 203 -15.70 -0.29 -1.32
CA ASP A 203 -15.56 0.68 -2.38
C ASP A 203 -15.81 2.09 -1.84
N ILE A 204 -15.15 3.12 -2.40
CA ILE A 204 -15.43 4.51 -2.03
C ILE A 204 -16.90 4.84 -2.29
N ALA A 205 -17.57 5.43 -1.32
CA ALA A 205 -18.93 5.91 -1.50
C ALA A 205 -18.97 7.06 -2.52
N LYS A 206 -19.99 7.02 -3.39
CA LYS A 206 -20.21 8.06 -4.40
C LYS A 206 -20.93 9.25 -3.81
#